data_cf5cdc275ba617d606ae58f73447deb2
#
_entry.id   cf5cdc275ba617d606ae58f73447deb2
#
_cell.length_a   1.000
_cell.length_b   1.000
_cell.length_c   1.000
_cell.angle_alpha   90.00
_cell.angle_beta   90.00
_cell.angle_gamma   90.00
#
_symmetry.space_group_name_H-M   'P 1'
#
loop_
_entity.id
_entity.type
_entity.pdbx_description
1 polymer ?
#
loop_
_entity_poly.entity_id
_entity_poly.type
_entity_poly.pdbx_seq_one_letter_code
_entity_poly.pdbx_strand_id
1 'polypeptide(L)'
;MLVINIDGASRGNPGLSGIGIVIIKENAKILEHREFIGYKTNNQAEYIALKKAMQIAFGLDDSITILSDSQLLVNQRTNRYKVRNKELSNIFREISNLEKHFQIVIYKYVPRSKNRNADLLANQAIDEHIKYEKGNI
;
A
#
# COMPACT_ATOMS: atom_id res chain seq x y z
N MET A 1 -15.46 10.30 4.63
CA MET A 1 -14.71 9.21 3.92
C MET A 1 -13.25 9.58 3.79
N LEU A 2 -12.35 8.65 4.07
CA LEU A 2 -10.92 8.83 3.81
C LEU A 2 -10.61 8.44 2.36
N VAL A 3 -9.73 9.19 1.71
CA VAL A 3 -9.15 8.81 0.43
C VAL A 3 -7.68 8.48 0.69
N ILE A 4 -7.27 7.27 0.34
CA ILE A 4 -5.95 6.75 0.69
C ILE A 4 -5.21 6.32 -0.58
N ASN A 5 -4.13 7.04 -0.89
CA ASN A 5 -3.21 6.62 -1.95
C ASN A 5 -2.19 5.66 -1.35
N ILE A 6 -2.00 4.53 -2.01
CA ILE A 6 -1.01 3.53 -1.61
C ILE A 6 -0.06 3.20 -2.75
N ASP A 7 1.17 2.86 -2.41
CA ASP A 7 2.12 2.32 -3.37
C ASP A 7 3.11 1.40 -2.66
N GLY A 8 3.53 0.37 -3.38
CA GLY A 8 4.62 -0.52 -2.98
C GLY A 8 5.66 -0.53 -4.09
N ALA A 9 6.92 -0.34 -3.72
CA ALA A 9 8.02 -0.33 -4.66
C ALA A 9 9.04 -1.41 -4.30
N SER A 10 9.56 -2.10 -5.31
CA SER A 10 10.62 -3.08 -5.15
C SER A 10 11.73 -2.81 -6.17
N ARG A 11 12.97 -2.70 -5.70
CA ARG A 11 14.15 -2.51 -6.56
C ARG A 11 14.74 -3.84 -6.95
N GLY A 12 14.05 -4.53 -7.83
CA GLY A 12 14.23 -5.91 -8.20
C GLY A 12 12.95 -6.68 -7.87
N ASN A 13 12.77 -7.86 -8.43
CA ASN A 13 11.54 -8.62 -8.21
C ASN A 13 11.89 -10.09 -7.90
N PRO A 14 12.29 -10.40 -6.64
CA PRO A 14 12.28 -9.56 -5.44
C PRO A 14 13.48 -8.61 -5.31
N GLY A 15 13.35 -7.63 -4.43
CA GLY A 15 14.42 -6.67 -4.12
C GLY A 15 14.09 -5.87 -2.88
N LEU A 16 14.96 -4.90 -2.56
CA LEU A 16 14.72 -3.97 -1.47
C LEU A 16 13.43 -3.21 -1.74
N SER A 17 12.54 -3.19 -0.77
CA SER A 17 11.17 -2.74 -0.97
C SER A 17 10.74 -1.75 0.09
N GLY A 18 9.83 -0.85 -0.30
CA GLY A 18 9.25 0.16 0.56
C GLY A 18 7.78 0.37 0.24
N ILE A 19 7.08 0.94 1.17
CA ILE A 19 5.67 1.31 0.99
C ILE A 19 5.49 2.80 1.24
N GLY A 20 4.49 3.37 0.57
CA GLY A 20 4.07 4.75 0.74
C GLY A 20 2.57 4.84 0.87
N ILE A 21 2.10 5.66 1.81
CA ILE A 21 0.69 5.83 2.10
C ILE A 21 0.42 7.32 2.33
N VAL A 22 -0.62 7.86 1.68
CA VAL A 22 -1.08 9.23 1.87
C VAL A 22 -2.56 9.18 2.18
N ILE A 23 -2.96 9.73 3.32
CA ILE A 23 -4.36 9.77 3.74
C ILE A 23 -4.87 11.20 3.63
N ILE A 24 -6.00 11.35 2.91
CA ILE A 24 -6.66 12.62 2.66
C ILE A 24 -8.07 12.55 3.23
N LYS A 25 -8.44 13.57 3.99
CA LYS A 25 -9.78 13.74 4.53
C LYS A 25 -10.25 15.16 4.21
N GLU A 26 -11.45 15.28 3.60
CA GLU A 26 -12.03 16.58 3.26
C GLU A 26 -11.06 17.46 2.46
N ASN A 27 -10.42 16.87 1.45
CA ASN A 27 -9.45 17.52 0.55
C ASN A 27 -8.15 17.99 1.24
N ALA A 28 -7.92 17.60 2.49
CA ALA A 28 -6.70 17.92 3.21
C ALA A 28 -5.91 16.66 3.53
N LYS A 29 -4.62 16.72 3.29
CA LYS A 29 -3.72 15.62 3.67
C LYS A 29 -3.58 15.61 5.19
N ILE A 30 -3.96 14.50 5.83
CA ILE A 30 -3.91 14.36 7.28
C ILE A 30 -2.78 13.46 7.75
N LEU A 31 -2.22 12.62 6.86
CA LEU A 31 -1.16 11.70 7.25
C LEU A 31 -0.37 11.26 6.02
N GLU A 32 0.94 11.12 6.20
CA GLU A 32 1.85 10.43 5.28
C GLU A 32 2.58 9.35 6.06
N HIS A 33 2.79 8.20 5.41
CA HIS A 33 3.57 7.12 5.99
C HIS A 33 4.49 6.52 4.95
N ARG A 34 5.75 6.31 5.31
CA ARG A 34 6.70 5.54 4.51
C ARG A 34 7.40 4.54 5.39
N GLU A 35 7.66 3.37 4.82
CA GLU A 35 8.27 2.30 5.60
C GLU A 35 9.06 1.38 4.69
N PHE A 36 10.30 1.08 5.09
CA PHE A 36 11.09 0.04 4.46
C PHE A 36 10.58 -1.32 4.95
N ILE A 37 10.33 -2.24 4.02
CA ILE A 37 9.69 -3.53 4.33
C ILE A 37 10.55 -4.75 4.04
N GLY A 38 11.85 -4.54 3.75
CA GLY A 38 12.77 -5.63 3.51
C GLY A 38 12.81 -6.06 2.06
N TYR A 39 13.06 -7.33 1.84
CA TYR A 39 13.27 -7.91 0.51
C TYR A 39 11.97 -8.61 0.08
N LYS A 40 11.25 -7.99 -0.84
CA LYS A 40 9.91 -8.42 -1.27
C LYS A 40 9.77 -8.33 -2.79
N THR A 41 8.76 -9.01 -3.33
CA THR A 41 8.33 -8.83 -4.72
C THR A 41 7.49 -7.55 -4.84
N ASN A 42 7.30 -7.07 -6.08
CA ASN A 42 6.41 -5.94 -6.34
C ASN A 42 4.99 -6.19 -5.81
N ASN A 43 4.43 -7.37 -6.08
CA ASN A 43 3.08 -7.70 -5.62
C ASN A 43 2.98 -7.77 -4.10
N GLN A 44 3.98 -8.35 -3.43
CA GLN A 44 4.02 -8.36 -1.97
C GLN A 44 4.07 -6.95 -1.40
N ALA A 45 4.89 -6.07 -1.97
CA ALA A 45 5.01 -4.69 -1.52
C ALA A 45 3.67 -3.94 -1.63
N GLU A 46 2.95 -4.12 -2.75
CA GLU A 46 1.64 -3.51 -2.96
C GLU A 46 0.62 -3.97 -1.92
N TYR A 47 0.57 -5.27 -1.62
CA TYR A 47 -0.36 -5.80 -0.62
C TYR A 47 0.03 -5.40 0.81
N ILE A 48 1.32 -5.29 1.10
CA ILE A 48 1.79 -4.79 2.40
C ILE A 48 1.38 -3.33 2.59
N ALA A 49 1.49 -2.51 1.53
CA ALA A 49 1.04 -1.13 1.57
C ALA A 49 -0.47 -1.05 1.89
N LEU A 50 -1.28 -1.88 1.23
CA LEU A 50 -2.72 -1.93 1.49
C LEU A 50 -3.04 -2.33 2.92
N LYS A 51 -2.41 -3.38 3.42
CA LYS A 51 -2.61 -3.84 4.79
C LYS A 51 -2.26 -2.75 5.80
N LYS A 52 -1.12 -2.11 5.63
CA LYS A 52 -0.68 -1.02 6.52
C LYS A 52 -1.63 0.16 6.47
N ALA A 53 -2.10 0.52 5.28
CA ALA A 53 -3.05 1.62 5.11
C ALA A 53 -4.34 1.36 5.89
N MET A 54 -4.87 0.14 5.84
CA MET A 54 -6.07 -0.23 6.59
C MET A 54 -5.83 -0.22 8.10
N GLN A 55 -4.67 -0.68 8.54
CA GLN A 55 -4.30 -0.64 9.96
C GLN A 55 -4.25 0.80 10.48
N ILE A 56 -3.66 1.70 9.70
CA ILE A 56 -3.57 3.13 10.06
C ILE A 56 -4.96 3.77 10.03
N ALA A 57 -5.77 3.45 9.04
CA ALA A 57 -7.11 4.04 8.86
C ALA A 57 -8.10 3.58 9.92
N PHE A 58 -7.86 2.44 10.55
CA PHE A 58 -8.72 1.91 11.61
C PHE A 58 -8.87 2.92 12.73
N GLY A 59 -10.11 3.28 13.03
CA GLY A 59 -10.41 4.28 14.06
C GLY A 59 -10.40 5.73 13.58
N LEU A 60 -9.97 5.99 12.32
CA LEU A 60 -10.01 7.35 11.76
C LEU A 60 -11.33 7.62 11.03
N ASP A 61 -11.89 6.63 10.35
CA ASP A 61 -13.16 6.72 9.65
C ASP A 61 -13.66 5.31 9.35
N ASP A 62 -14.98 5.16 9.25
CA ASP A 62 -15.62 3.88 8.89
C ASP A 62 -15.69 3.65 7.39
N SER A 63 -15.40 4.66 6.59
CA SER A 63 -15.50 4.60 5.13
C SER A 63 -14.19 5.04 4.50
N ILE A 64 -13.63 4.20 3.63
CA ILE A 64 -12.36 4.46 2.98
C ILE A 64 -12.43 4.15 1.48
N THR A 65 -11.71 4.94 0.70
CA THR A 65 -11.44 4.69 -0.71
C THR A 65 -9.94 4.51 -0.88
N ILE A 66 -9.54 3.35 -1.39
CA ILE A 66 -8.15 3.03 -1.68
C ILE A 66 -7.87 3.34 -3.15
N LEU A 67 -6.87 4.17 -3.40
CA LEU A 67 -6.37 4.48 -4.74
C LEU A 67 -5.04 3.79 -4.94
N SER A 68 -4.94 2.97 -5.97
CA SER A 68 -3.72 2.23 -6.31
C SER A 68 -3.47 2.28 -7.81
N ASP A 69 -2.22 2.31 -8.21
CA ASP A 69 -1.82 2.18 -9.61
C ASP A 69 -1.55 0.73 -10.02
N SER A 70 -1.82 -0.23 -9.15
CA SER A 70 -1.78 -1.65 -9.46
C SER A 70 -3.16 -2.14 -9.89
N GLN A 71 -3.35 -2.33 -11.20
CA GLN A 71 -4.59 -2.92 -11.72
C GLN A 71 -4.81 -4.32 -11.16
N LEU A 72 -3.74 -5.09 -11.01
CA LEU A 72 -3.82 -6.44 -10.47
C LEU A 72 -4.40 -6.44 -9.05
N LEU A 73 -3.89 -5.58 -8.17
CA LEU A 73 -4.39 -5.46 -6.80
C LEU A 73 -5.87 -5.08 -6.80
N VAL A 74 -6.24 -4.03 -7.54
CA VAL A 74 -7.62 -3.55 -7.58
C VAL A 74 -8.56 -4.65 -8.09
N ASN A 75 -8.17 -5.34 -9.15
CA ASN A 75 -8.99 -6.41 -9.72
C ASN A 75 -9.09 -7.62 -8.78
N GLN A 76 -8.04 -7.95 -8.05
CA GLN A 76 -8.10 -9.03 -7.07
C GLN A 76 -8.98 -8.67 -5.88
N ARG A 77 -8.90 -7.42 -5.39
CA ARG A 77 -9.72 -6.97 -4.27
C ARG A 77 -11.20 -6.80 -4.62
N THR A 78 -11.51 -6.54 -5.89
CA THR A 78 -12.90 -6.47 -6.38
C THR A 78 -13.39 -7.81 -6.93
N ASN A 79 -12.69 -8.90 -6.67
CA ASN A 79 -13.04 -10.28 -7.05
C ASN A 79 -13.08 -10.54 -8.55
N ARG A 80 -12.41 -9.71 -9.34
CA ARG A 80 -12.31 -9.92 -10.79
C ARG A 80 -11.26 -10.95 -11.16
N TYR A 81 -10.20 -11.08 -10.32
CA TYR A 81 -9.12 -12.06 -10.50
C TYR A 81 -8.94 -12.85 -9.20
N LYS A 82 -8.59 -14.12 -9.35
CA LYS A 82 -8.28 -14.98 -8.19
C LYS A 82 -6.82 -14.81 -7.79
N VAL A 83 -6.56 -14.85 -6.48
CA VAL A 83 -5.20 -14.91 -5.96
C VAL A 83 -4.75 -16.37 -5.97
N ARG A 84 -3.74 -16.67 -6.78
CA ARG A 84 -3.21 -18.05 -6.93
C ARG A 84 -1.90 -18.26 -6.19
N ASN A 85 -1.22 -17.19 -5.79
CA ASN A 85 0.07 -17.24 -5.12
C ASN A 85 -0.13 -17.48 -3.62
N LYS A 86 0.46 -18.54 -3.09
CA LYS A 86 0.34 -18.88 -1.66
C LYS A 86 0.91 -17.79 -0.75
N GLU A 87 1.97 -17.12 -1.18
CA GLU A 87 2.57 -16.03 -0.40
C GLU A 87 1.64 -14.85 -0.25
N LEU A 88 0.80 -14.59 -1.26
CA LEU A 88 -0.20 -13.52 -1.21
C LEU A 88 -1.47 -13.96 -0.51
N SER A 89 -1.78 -15.26 -0.45
CA SER A 89 -3.05 -15.72 0.10
C SER A 89 -3.19 -15.44 1.60
N ASN A 90 -2.11 -15.47 2.36
CA ASN A 90 -2.14 -15.13 3.79
C ASN A 90 -2.45 -13.64 4.00
N ILE A 91 -1.73 -12.76 3.30
CA ILE A 91 -1.97 -11.32 3.41
C ILE A 91 -3.34 -10.94 2.84
N PHE A 92 -3.77 -11.62 1.79
CA PHE A 92 -5.11 -11.43 1.22
C PHE A 92 -6.19 -11.71 2.27
N ARG A 93 -6.03 -12.79 3.05
CA ARG A 93 -6.94 -13.15 4.13
C ARG A 93 -6.92 -12.13 5.27
N GLU A 94 -5.73 -11.67 5.65
CA GLU A 94 -5.57 -10.62 6.65
C GLU A 94 -6.27 -9.34 6.24
N ILE A 95 -6.14 -8.95 4.97
CA ILE A 95 -6.82 -7.77 4.42
C ILE A 95 -8.33 -7.95 4.43
N SER A 96 -8.83 -9.14 4.06
CA SER A 96 -10.26 -9.44 4.11
C SER A 96 -10.82 -9.31 5.53
N ASN A 97 -10.05 -9.71 6.53
CA ASN A 97 -10.43 -9.53 7.94
C ASN A 97 -10.43 -8.05 8.33
N LEU A 98 -9.45 -7.28 7.89
CA LEU A 98 -9.39 -5.84 8.16
C LEU A 98 -10.57 -5.09 7.52
N GLU A 99 -10.97 -5.49 6.31
CA GLU A 99 -12.12 -4.86 5.63
C GLU A 99 -13.39 -4.92 6.45
N LYS A 100 -13.57 -5.95 7.27
CA LYS A 100 -14.76 -6.12 8.10
C LYS A 100 -14.93 -5.03 9.17
N HIS A 101 -13.87 -4.29 9.47
CA HIS A 101 -13.91 -3.18 10.43
C HIS A 101 -14.39 -1.87 9.81
N PHE A 102 -14.62 -1.85 8.50
CA PHE A 102 -15.09 -0.67 7.78
C PHE A 102 -16.48 -0.92 7.24
N GLN A 103 -17.33 0.12 7.24
CA GLN A 103 -18.67 0.02 6.63
C GLN A 103 -18.56 0.01 5.12
N ILE A 104 -17.64 0.82 4.56
CA ILE A 104 -17.45 0.95 3.12
C ILE A 104 -15.96 0.92 2.83
N VAL A 105 -15.57 0.01 1.92
CA VAL A 105 -14.23 -0.02 1.34
C VAL A 105 -14.37 -0.01 -0.18
N ILE A 106 -13.86 1.04 -0.81
CA ILE A 106 -13.88 1.19 -2.26
C ILE A 106 -12.45 1.11 -2.76
N TYR A 107 -12.22 0.33 -3.81
CA TYR A 107 -10.93 0.24 -4.51
C TYR A 107 -11.04 0.88 -5.86
N LYS A 108 -10.11 1.79 -6.17
CA LYS A 108 -10.05 2.44 -7.49
C LYS A 108 -8.65 2.40 -8.04
N TYR A 109 -8.54 2.04 -9.31
CA TYR A 109 -7.30 2.18 -10.05
C TYR A 109 -7.10 3.65 -10.41
N VAL A 110 -5.87 4.14 -10.24
CA VAL A 110 -5.43 5.44 -10.74
C VAL A 110 -4.15 5.26 -11.54
N PRO A 111 -3.92 6.04 -12.59
CA PRO A 111 -2.65 5.97 -13.31
C PRO A 111 -1.50 6.41 -12.42
N ARG A 112 -0.30 5.92 -12.72
CA ARG A 112 0.91 6.21 -11.94
C ARG A 112 1.15 7.70 -11.76
N SER A 113 0.85 8.50 -12.80
CA SER A 113 0.99 9.96 -12.75
C SER A 113 0.11 10.62 -11.67
N LYS A 114 -0.95 9.95 -11.23
CA LYS A 114 -1.85 10.44 -10.17
C LYS A 114 -1.60 9.77 -8.83
N ASN A 115 -0.52 8.99 -8.71
CA ASN A 115 -0.13 8.30 -7.47
C ASN A 115 1.30 8.68 -7.05
N ARG A 116 1.80 9.82 -7.48
CA ARG A 116 3.21 10.23 -7.31
C ARG A 116 3.63 10.36 -5.87
N ASN A 117 2.77 10.88 -5.00
CA ASN A 117 3.14 11.11 -3.60
C ASN A 117 3.39 9.78 -2.88
N ALA A 118 2.53 8.79 -3.08
CA ALA A 118 2.72 7.47 -2.50
C ALA A 118 3.95 6.77 -3.09
N ASP A 119 4.16 6.87 -4.40
CA ASP A 119 5.36 6.34 -5.07
C ASP A 119 6.64 6.97 -4.51
N LEU A 120 6.66 8.29 -4.35
CA LEU A 120 7.80 9.01 -3.80
C LEU A 120 8.11 8.52 -2.37
N LEU A 121 7.10 8.39 -1.53
CA LEU A 121 7.28 7.91 -0.15
C LEU A 121 7.85 6.49 -0.11
N ALA A 122 7.34 5.59 -0.95
CA ALA A 122 7.84 4.23 -1.03
C ALA A 122 9.33 4.20 -1.41
N ASN A 123 9.72 5.00 -2.38
CA ASN A 123 11.10 5.10 -2.83
C ASN A 123 12.00 5.80 -1.80
N GLN A 124 11.52 6.83 -1.14
CA GLN A 124 12.25 7.48 -0.05
C GLN A 124 12.57 6.50 1.08
N ALA A 125 11.65 5.61 1.42
CA ALA A 125 11.87 4.60 2.44
C ALA A 125 13.04 3.67 2.07
N ILE A 126 13.14 3.28 0.80
CA ILE A 126 14.24 2.45 0.30
C ILE A 126 15.56 3.25 0.32
N ASP A 127 15.54 4.49 -0.17
CA ASP A 127 16.73 5.35 -0.21
C ASP A 127 17.28 5.61 1.19
N GLU A 128 16.41 5.88 2.15
CA GLU A 128 16.80 6.12 3.54
C GLU A 128 17.43 4.87 4.16
N HIS A 129 16.87 3.68 3.86
CA HIS A 129 17.45 2.42 4.32
C HIS A 129 18.84 2.20 3.76
N ILE A 130 19.05 2.41 2.46
CA ILE A 130 20.34 2.26 1.81
C ILE A 130 21.36 3.22 2.42
N LYS A 131 20.96 4.46 2.65
CA LYS A 131 21.80 5.47 3.28
C LYS A 131 22.18 5.10 4.70
N TYR A 132 21.21 4.58 5.48
CA TYR A 132 21.45 4.12 6.84
C TYR A 132 22.46 2.97 6.86
N GLU A 133 22.30 1.97 5.99
CA GLU A 133 23.21 0.83 5.91
C GLU A 133 24.65 1.28 5.55
N LYS A 134 24.79 2.22 4.63
CA LYS A 134 26.11 2.78 4.27
C LYS A 134 26.75 3.56 5.41
N GLY A 135 25.95 4.24 6.23
CA GLY A 135 26.44 5.01 7.37
C GLY A 135 26.92 4.16 8.52
N ASN A 136 26.56 2.87 8.55
CA ASN A 136 26.93 1.93 9.61
C ASN A 136 28.18 1.08 9.30
N ILE A 137 28.81 1.33 8.18
CA ILE A 137 30.02 0.61 7.75
C ILE A 137 31.27 1.25 8.35
#